data_c3635e0fdd7793e89e708c5f48a13422
#
_entry.id   c3635e0fdd7793e89e708c5f48a13422
#
_cell.length_a   1.000
_cell.length_b   1.000
_cell.length_c   1.000
_cell.angle_alpha   90.00
_cell.angle_beta   90.00
_cell.angle_gamma   90.00
#
_symmetry.space_group_name_H-M   'P 1'
#
loop_
_entity.id
_entity.type
_entity.pdbx_description
1 polymer ?
#
loop_
_entity_poly.entity_id
_entity_poly.type
_entity_poly.pdbx_seq_one_letter_code
_entity_poly.pdbx_strand_id
1 'polypeptide(L)'
;MVLKLYGAPKSTCTRRVAVVLREKNVPYELVPIDMGSGAHKSAAFLAKQPFGQVPYIEEEDGFLLFESRAIGRYIALQYAGQGNKVIPDPADARAYALFEQAASVELSNLDPFASQIAFERVFKG
;
A
#
# COMPACT_ATOMS: atom_id res chain seq x y z
N MET A 1 -9.86 16.55 -8.71
CA MET A 1 -9.39 15.17 -8.92
C MET A 1 -9.02 14.55 -7.59
N VAL A 2 -8.94 13.23 -7.54
CA VAL A 2 -8.58 12.51 -6.33
C VAL A 2 -7.34 11.66 -6.59
N LEU A 3 -6.71 11.22 -5.51
CA LEU A 3 -5.63 10.24 -5.55
C LEU A 3 -6.11 8.96 -6.23
N LYS A 4 -5.30 8.38 -7.09
CA LYS A 4 -5.61 7.12 -7.76
C LYS A 4 -4.80 6.00 -7.15
N LEU A 5 -5.50 4.91 -6.80
CA LEU A 5 -4.90 3.68 -6.32
C LEU A 5 -4.99 2.63 -7.43
N TYR A 6 -3.85 2.31 -8.02
CA TYR A 6 -3.76 1.29 -9.08
C TYR A 6 -3.51 -0.05 -8.43
N GLY A 7 -4.45 -0.95 -8.56
CA GLY A 7 -4.33 -2.23 -7.88
C GLY A 7 -5.39 -3.23 -8.28
N ALA A 8 -5.49 -4.29 -7.49
CA ALA A 8 -6.47 -5.35 -7.70
C ALA A 8 -7.32 -5.51 -6.43
N PRO A 9 -8.66 -5.55 -6.56
CA PRO A 9 -9.53 -5.61 -5.37
C PRO A 9 -9.29 -6.79 -4.45
N LYS A 10 -8.78 -7.91 -4.99
CA LYS A 10 -8.48 -9.11 -4.19
C LYS A 10 -7.05 -9.12 -3.63
N SER A 11 -6.20 -8.21 -4.05
CA SER A 11 -4.82 -8.15 -3.58
C SER A 11 -4.76 -7.67 -2.13
N THR A 12 -4.07 -8.43 -1.28
CA THR A 12 -3.85 -8.04 0.12
C THR A 12 -3.07 -6.75 0.21
N CYS A 13 -2.07 -6.56 -0.65
CA CYS A 13 -1.26 -5.33 -0.67
C CYS A 13 -2.10 -4.11 -1.07
N THR A 14 -2.99 -4.26 -2.07
CA THR A 14 -3.91 -3.20 -2.45
C THR A 14 -4.86 -2.85 -1.30
N ARG A 15 -5.42 -3.86 -0.64
CA ARG A 15 -6.31 -3.67 0.50
C ARG A 15 -5.60 -3.00 1.68
N ARG A 16 -4.33 -3.31 1.89
CA ARG A 16 -3.52 -2.66 2.94
C ARG A 16 -3.50 -1.15 2.76
N VAL A 17 -3.28 -0.68 1.53
CA VAL A 17 -3.32 0.76 1.22
C VAL A 17 -4.73 1.33 1.38
N ALA A 18 -5.74 0.61 0.88
CA ALA A 18 -7.12 1.06 0.96
C ALA A 18 -7.58 1.26 2.41
N VAL A 19 -7.17 0.39 3.32
CA VAL A 19 -7.49 0.52 4.75
C VAL A 19 -6.93 1.84 5.31
N VAL A 20 -5.67 2.16 5.00
CA VAL A 20 -5.06 3.41 5.50
C VAL A 20 -5.76 4.62 4.91
N LEU A 21 -6.07 4.60 3.60
CA LEU A 21 -6.82 5.69 2.97
C LEU A 21 -8.16 5.92 3.66
N ARG A 22 -8.88 4.86 4.00
CA ARG A 22 -10.16 4.96 4.70
C ARG A 22 -10.00 5.47 6.13
N GLU A 23 -9.03 4.96 6.87
CA GLU A 23 -8.75 5.41 8.24
C GLU A 23 -8.39 6.90 8.29
N LYS A 24 -7.76 7.41 7.24
CA LYS A 24 -7.38 8.81 7.14
C LYS A 24 -8.43 9.67 6.43
N ASN A 25 -9.56 9.10 6.04
CA ASN A 25 -10.63 9.81 5.32
C ASN A 25 -10.11 10.49 4.04
N VAL A 26 -9.21 9.82 3.33
CA VAL A 26 -8.67 10.30 2.06
C VAL A 26 -9.52 9.76 0.92
N PRO A 27 -10.18 10.64 0.12
CA PRO A 27 -10.90 10.16 -1.05
C PRO A 27 -9.93 9.62 -2.09
N TYR A 28 -10.27 8.50 -2.69
CA TYR A 28 -9.44 7.88 -3.72
C TYR A 28 -10.29 7.17 -4.76
N GLU A 29 -9.72 6.99 -5.94
CA GLU A 29 -10.31 6.20 -7.01
C GLU A 29 -9.47 4.93 -7.18
N LEU A 30 -10.13 3.76 -7.08
CA LEU A 30 -9.46 2.51 -7.40
C LEU A 30 -9.46 2.33 -8.92
N VAL A 31 -8.27 2.24 -9.51
CA VAL A 31 -8.08 1.91 -10.92
C VAL A 31 -7.67 0.45 -11.01
N PRO A 32 -8.58 -0.45 -11.42
CA PRO A 32 -8.27 -1.88 -11.39
C PRO A 32 -7.26 -2.26 -12.47
N ILE A 33 -6.32 -3.13 -12.08
CA ILE A 33 -5.33 -3.71 -12.99
C ILE A 33 -5.74 -5.16 -13.24
N ASP A 34 -5.86 -5.52 -14.51
CA ASP A 34 -6.21 -6.88 -14.90
C ASP A 34 -4.97 -7.78 -14.77
N MET A 35 -4.83 -8.39 -13.61
CA MET A 35 -3.71 -9.29 -13.32
C MET A 35 -3.77 -10.55 -14.19
N GLY A 36 -4.99 -10.99 -14.51
CA GLY A 36 -5.19 -12.20 -15.31
C GLY A 36 -4.70 -12.05 -16.74
N SER A 37 -4.77 -10.84 -17.31
CA SER A 37 -4.26 -10.57 -18.66
C SER A 37 -2.79 -10.16 -18.68
N GLY A 38 -2.14 -10.07 -17.53
CA GLY A 38 -0.74 -9.65 -17.43
C GLY A 38 -0.55 -8.14 -17.56
N ALA A 39 -1.58 -7.34 -17.34
CA ALA A 39 -1.50 -5.87 -17.46
C ALA A 39 -0.42 -5.26 -16.56
N HIS A 40 -0.14 -5.88 -15.41
CA HIS A 40 0.91 -5.45 -14.48
C HIS A 40 2.33 -5.71 -15.00
N LYS A 41 2.47 -6.41 -16.10
CA LYS A 41 3.76 -6.68 -16.76
C LYS A 41 3.90 -5.93 -18.08
N SER A 42 2.94 -5.08 -18.44
CA SER A 42 3.01 -4.27 -19.65
C SER A 42 4.11 -3.20 -19.54
N ALA A 43 4.62 -2.74 -20.68
CA ALA A 43 5.64 -1.69 -20.70
C ALA A 43 5.14 -0.41 -20.03
N ALA A 44 3.87 -0.04 -20.25
CA ALA A 44 3.27 1.15 -19.66
C ALA A 44 3.22 1.05 -18.13
N PHE A 45 2.85 -0.12 -17.60
CA PHE A 45 2.81 -0.34 -16.16
C PHE A 45 4.22 -0.32 -15.56
N LEU A 46 5.16 -1.03 -16.20
CA LEU A 46 6.55 -1.14 -15.70
C LEU A 46 7.27 0.21 -15.70
N ALA A 47 6.84 1.17 -16.52
CA ALA A 47 7.38 2.52 -16.49
C ALA A 47 7.05 3.24 -15.18
N LYS A 48 5.96 2.87 -14.51
CA LYS A 48 5.52 3.47 -13.24
C LYS A 48 5.84 2.59 -12.03
N GLN A 49 5.81 1.28 -12.20
CA GLN A 49 6.12 0.30 -11.16
C GLN A 49 7.06 -0.76 -11.75
N PRO A 50 8.38 -0.57 -11.60
CA PRO A 50 9.37 -1.39 -12.30
C PRO A 50 9.39 -2.87 -11.91
N PHE A 51 8.82 -3.23 -10.77
CA PHE A 51 8.75 -4.62 -10.32
C PHE A 51 7.51 -5.36 -10.83
N GLY A 52 6.61 -4.65 -11.52
CA GLY A 52 5.41 -5.26 -12.07
C GLY A 52 4.49 -5.82 -11.00
N GLN A 53 4.30 -5.08 -9.91
CA GLN A 53 3.47 -5.48 -8.78
C GLN A 53 2.42 -4.41 -8.49
N VAL A 54 1.36 -4.80 -7.82
CA VAL A 54 0.35 -3.89 -7.32
C VAL A 54 0.48 -3.80 -5.79
N PRO A 55 0.09 -2.67 -5.17
CA PRO A 55 -0.43 -1.45 -5.77
C PRO A 55 0.66 -0.41 -6.05
N TYR A 56 0.29 0.65 -6.74
CA TYR A 56 0.97 1.94 -6.65
C TYR A 56 -0.09 3.04 -6.60
N ILE A 57 0.30 4.23 -6.13
CA ILE A 57 -0.57 5.39 -6.13
C ILE A 57 -0.02 6.46 -7.07
N GLU A 58 -0.93 7.28 -7.56
CA GLU A 58 -0.61 8.48 -8.32
C GLU A 58 -1.45 9.63 -7.80
N GLU A 59 -0.79 10.68 -7.33
CA GLU A 59 -1.48 11.88 -6.88
C GLU A 59 -1.75 12.82 -8.06
N GLU A 60 -2.58 13.84 -7.80
CA GLU A 60 -3.04 14.77 -8.80
C GLU A 60 -1.90 15.53 -9.49
N ASP A 61 -0.83 15.81 -8.74
CA ASP A 61 0.36 16.49 -9.24
C ASP A 61 1.35 15.56 -9.97
N GLY A 62 1.00 14.29 -10.12
CA GLY A 62 1.84 13.30 -10.79
C GLY A 62 2.79 12.55 -9.88
N PHE A 63 2.76 12.79 -8.57
CA PHE A 63 3.59 12.04 -7.63
C PHE A 63 3.20 10.57 -7.64
N LEU A 64 4.19 9.70 -7.88
CA LEU A 64 4.03 8.25 -7.92
C LEU A 64 4.74 7.61 -6.74
N LEU A 65 4.11 6.60 -6.14
CA LEU A 65 4.72 5.85 -5.05
C LEU A 65 4.28 4.40 -5.12
N PHE A 66 5.21 3.49 -5.00
CA PHE A 66 4.92 2.06 -4.87
C PHE A 66 5.48 1.52 -3.55
N GLU A 67 5.26 0.26 -3.25
CA GLU A 67 5.47 -0.43 -1.96
C GLU A 67 4.35 -0.10 -0.97
N SER A 68 3.47 -1.07 -0.74
CA SER A 68 2.22 -0.84 0.01
C SER A 68 2.46 -0.30 1.42
N ARG A 69 3.51 -0.75 2.11
CA ARG A 69 3.81 -0.26 3.45
C ARG A 69 4.36 1.16 3.44
N ALA A 70 5.18 1.49 2.45
CA ALA A 70 5.66 2.87 2.26
C ALA A 70 4.51 3.80 1.91
N ILE A 71 3.59 3.35 1.06
CA ILE A 71 2.39 4.12 0.70
C ILE A 71 1.56 4.39 1.96
N GLY A 72 1.33 3.36 2.77
CA GLY A 72 0.58 3.52 4.02
C GLY A 72 1.18 4.55 4.96
N ARG A 73 2.49 4.51 5.15
CA ARG A 73 3.20 5.49 5.98
C ARG A 73 3.11 6.90 5.39
N TYR A 74 3.29 7.03 4.09
CA TYR A 74 3.17 8.31 3.41
C TYR A 74 1.79 8.92 3.62
N ILE A 75 0.73 8.15 3.38
CA ILE A 75 -0.65 8.61 3.58
C ILE A 75 -0.88 9.03 5.04
N ALA A 76 -0.42 8.21 5.99
CA ALA A 76 -0.57 8.50 7.41
C ALA A 76 0.10 9.82 7.81
N LEU A 77 1.26 10.12 7.24
CA LEU A 77 2.02 11.35 7.53
C LEU A 77 1.45 12.54 6.78
N GLN A 78 1.18 12.39 5.48
CA GLN A 78 0.69 13.48 4.64
C GLN A 78 -0.67 13.99 5.10
N TYR A 79 -1.51 13.10 5.60
CA TYR A 79 -2.86 13.42 6.06
C TYR A 79 -2.99 13.32 7.58
N ALA A 80 -1.90 13.63 8.32
CA ALA A 80 -1.85 13.50 9.77
C ALA A 80 -2.93 14.32 10.49
N GLY A 81 -3.38 15.41 9.90
CA GLY A 81 -4.37 16.32 10.50
C GLY A 81 -5.82 15.84 10.39
N GLN A 82 -6.07 14.68 9.80
CA GLN A 82 -7.44 14.19 9.60
C GLN A 82 -7.55 12.68 9.86
N GLY A 83 -8.77 12.20 10.06
CA GLY A 83 -9.06 10.79 10.30
C GLY A 83 -8.45 10.28 11.59
N ASN A 84 -8.38 8.96 11.71
CA ASN A 84 -7.80 8.32 12.88
C ASN A 84 -6.28 8.40 12.83
N LYS A 85 -5.65 8.55 14.00
CA LYS A 85 -4.19 8.55 14.09
C LYS A 85 -3.69 7.10 13.99
N VAL A 86 -2.93 6.81 12.95
CA VAL A 86 -2.44 5.46 12.66
C VAL A 86 -0.91 5.35 12.66
N ILE A 87 -0.23 6.46 12.91
CA ILE A 87 1.24 6.51 12.99
C ILE A 87 1.64 7.50 14.10
N PRO A 88 2.70 7.24 14.87
CA PRO A 88 3.15 8.22 15.86
C PRO A 88 3.79 9.42 15.19
N ASP A 89 3.87 10.52 15.95
CA ASP A 89 4.55 11.73 15.49
C ASP A 89 6.04 11.41 15.23
N PRO A 90 6.56 11.65 14.01
CA PRO A 90 7.98 11.43 13.75
C PRO A 90 8.93 12.26 14.61
N ALA A 91 8.45 13.37 15.20
CA ALA A 91 9.24 14.17 16.13
C ALA A 91 9.48 13.45 17.45
N ASP A 92 8.63 12.48 17.82
CA ASP A 92 8.85 11.60 18.99
C ASP A 92 9.66 10.39 18.52
N ALA A 93 10.97 10.51 18.59
CA ALA A 93 11.89 9.49 18.05
C ALA A 93 11.71 8.13 18.70
N ARG A 94 11.44 8.07 20.00
CA ARG A 94 11.27 6.79 20.70
C ARG A 94 9.97 6.11 20.31
N ALA A 95 8.87 6.84 20.26
CA ALA A 95 7.58 6.31 19.83
C ALA A 95 7.66 5.83 18.37
N TYR A 96 8.31 6.60 17.51
CA TYR A 96 8.48 6.24 16.11
C TYR A 96 9.35 5.01 15.94
N ALA A 97 10.42 4.88 16.75
CA ALA A 97 11.29 3.70 16.73
C ALA A 97 10.54 2.43 17.13
N LEU A 98 9.68 2.51 18.14
CA LEU A 98 8.85 1.37 18.55
C LEU A 98 7.83 0.99 17.46
N PHE A 99 7.27 1.98 16.78
CA PHE A 99 6.41 1.76 15.63
C PHE A 99 7.15 1.03 14.51
N GLU A 100 8.35 1.50 14.15
CA GLU A 100 9.16 0.87 13.11
C GLU A 100 9.61 -0.53 13.51
N GLN A 101 9.91 -0.75 14.79
CA GLN A 101 10.23 -2.08 15.30
C GLN A 101 9.07 -3.04 15.10
N ALA A 102 7.85 -2.64 15.45
CA ALA A 102 6.66 -3.44 15.25
C ALA A 102 6.40 -3.70 13.76
N ALA A 103 6.58 -2.68 12.92
CA ALA A 103 6.42 -2.81 11.47
C ALA A 103 7.45 -3.77 10.88
N SER A 104 8.69 -3.76 11.37
CA SER A 104 9.73 -4.69 10.93
C SER A 104 9.42 -6.13 11.35
N VAL A 105 8.87 -6.32 12.55
CA VAL A 105 8.42 -7.64 13.02
C VAL A 105 7.32 -8.17 12.10
N GLU A 106 6.36 -7.34 11.74
CA GLU A 106 5.29 -7.74 10.81
C GLU A 106 5.87 -8.18 9.48
N LEU A 107 6.75 -7.37 8.90
CA LEU A 107 7.32 -7.65 7.59
C LEU A 107 8.20 -8.89 7.57
N SER A 108 9.01 -9.09 8.61
CA SER A 108 10.02 -10.15 8.63
C SER A 108 9.55 -11.45 9.26
N ASN A 109 8.62 -11.39 10.22
CA ASN A 109 8.26 -12.53 11.05
C ASN A 109 6.79 -12.93 10.96
N LEU A 110 5.93 -12.11 10.39
CA LEU A 110 4.52 -12.45 10.18
C LEU A 110 4.20 -12.62 8.70
N ASP A 111 4.48 -11.62 7.89
CA ASP A 111 4.06 -11.59 6.50
C ASP A 111 4.58 -12.77 5.66
N PRO A 112 5.84 -13.22 5.78
CA PRO A 112 6.31 -14.34 4.97
C PRO A 112 5.48 -15.60 5.16
N PHE A 113 5.02 -15.86 6.38
CA PHE A 113 4.20 -17.04 6.68
C PHE A 113 2.75 -16.82 6.31
N ALA A 114 2.19 -15.67 6.66
CA ALA A 114 0.79 -15.35 6.35
C ALA A 114 0.57 -15.27 4.84
N SER A 115 1.50 -14.68 4.10
CA SER A 115 1.42 -14.57 2.64
C SER A 115 1.50 -15.94 1.98
N GLN A 116 2.33 -16.84 2.50
CA GLN A 116 2.44 -18.19 1.96
C GLN A 116 1.13 -18.96 2.15
N ILE A 117 0.51 -18.84 3.32
CA ILE A 117 -0.79 -19.47 3.59
C ILE A 117 -1.86 -18.89 2.64
N ALA A 118 -1.89 -17.58 2.48
CA ALA A 118 -2.84 -16.92 1.59
C ALA A 118 -2.64 -17.38 0.14
N PHE A 119 -1.39 -17.47 -0.31
CA PHE A 119 -1.08 -17.96 -1.66
C PHE A 119 -1.60 -19.39 -1.85
N GLU A 120 -1.29 -20.28 -0.93
CA GLU A 120 -1.69 -21.70 -1.03
C GLU A 120 -3.21 -21.88 -0.97
N ARG A 121 -3.91 -21.08 -0.16
CA ARG A 121 -5.34 -21.26 0.09
C ARG A 121 -6.24 -20.46 -0.82
N VAL A 122 -5.76 -19.35 -1.37
CA VAL A 122 -6.61 -18.39 -2.08
C VAL A 122 -6.13 -18.13 -3.51
N PHE A 123 -4.82 -17.89 -3.70
CA PHE A 123 -4.32 -17.40 -4.99
C PHE A 123 -3.74 -18.47 -5.90
N LYS A 124 -3.33 -19.59 -5.35
CA LYS A 124 -2.72 -20.66 -6.15
C LYS A 124 -3.71 -21.30 -7.12
N GLY A 125 -4.98 -21.22 -6.82
CA GLY A 125 -6.07 -21.69 -7.69
C GLY A 125 -6.15 -23.16 -7.82
#